data_17d6670593c92d8021dd5a5ace98ea29
#
_entry.id   17d6670593c92d8021dd5a5ace98ea29
#
_cell.length_a   1.000
_cell.length_b   1.000
_cell.length_c   1.000
_cell.angle_alpha   90.00
_cell.angle_beta   90.00
_cell.angle_gamma   90.00
#
_symmetry.space_group_name_H-M   'P 1'
#
loop_
_entity.id
_entity.type
_entity.pdbx_description
1 polymer ?
#
loop_
_entity_poly.entity_id
_entity_poly.type
_entity_poly.pdbx_seq_one_letter_code
_entity_poly.pdbx_strand_id
1 'polypeptide(L)'
;VELGFLLRKNKEVYMQVDTRWFGTVDIDDNKIVTFDLGIIGFEDCKKFTLVYDVEKGDEATIMWLQSLDEAALALPVMKPEYIMKGYDPVVEDEILNTLGEDIQSANLAVFCTLTVPEDLTKMTINLKAPIIINADTMKGVQLIADNEDYAVRYPIYDILNERKGE
;
A
#
# COMPACT_ATOMS: atom_id res chain seq x y z
N VAL A 1 -34.39 -23.98 -1.72
CA VAL A 1 -33.28 -24.40 -2.58
C VAL A 1 -32.65 -23.20 -3.28
N GLU A 2 -33.44 -22.27 -3.81
CA GLU A 2 -32.95 -21.04 -4.43
C GLU A 2 -32.32 -20.08 -3.42
N LEU A 3 -32.90 -19.99 -2.21
CA LEU A 3 -32.33 -19.17 -1.14
C LEU A 3 -30.94 -19.65 -0.70
N GLY A 4 -30.74 -20.97 -0.65
CA GLY A 4 -29.45 -21.57 -0.33
C GLY A 4 -28.37 -21.31 -1.41
N PHE A 5 -28.78 -21.19 -2.67
CA PHE A 5 -27.88 -20.89 -3.78
C PHE A 5 -27.49 -19.40 -3.82
N LEU A 6 -28.43 -18.49 -3.53
CA LEU A 6 -28.17 -17.05 -3.41
C LEU A 6 -27.26 -16.72 -2.21
N LEU A 7 -27.48 -17.41 -1.08
CA LEU A 7 -26.62 -17.27 0.09
C LEU A 7 -25.19 -17.82 -0.16
N ARG A 8 -25.05 -18.81 -1.02
CA ARG A 8 -23.73 -19.31 -1.45
C ARG A 8 -23.00 -18.36 -2.41
N LYS A 9 -23.73 -17.56 -3.20
CA LYS A 9 -23.14 -16.55 -4.10
C LYS A 9 -22.55 -15.36 -3.37
N ASN A 10 -23.03 -15.07 -2.16
CA ASN A 10 -22.55 -13.97 -1.32
C ASN A 10 -21.67 -14.43 -0.16
N LYS A 11 -21.16 -15.65 -0.21
CA LYS A 11 -20.19 -16.09 0.79
C LYS A 11 -18.85 -15.44 0.45
N GLU A 12 -18.59 -14.30 1.07
CA GLU A 12 -17.27 -13.70 1.09
C GLU A 12 -16.27 -14.78 1.55
N VAL A 13 -15.25 -15.02 0.73
CA VAL A 13 -14.20 -15.99 1.07
C VAL A 13 -13.16 -15.23 1.86
N TYR A 14 -13.05 -15.56 3.14
CA TYR A 14 -12.03 -15.01 4.02
C TYR A 14 -10.88 -16.00 4.14
N MET A 15 -9.66 -15.45 4.09
CA MET A 15 -8.44 -16.18 4.41
C MET A 15 -7.88 -15.69 5.73
N GLN A 16 -7.49 -16.60 6.60
CA GLN A 16 -6.76 -16.27 7.81
C GLN A 16 -5.30 -15.96 7.48
N VAL A 17 -4.85 -14.79 7.90
CA VAL A 17 -3.50 -14.30 7.66
C VAL A 17 -2.85 -13.91 8.97
N ASP A 18 -1.66 -14.46 9.22
CA ASP A 18 -0.83 -14.03 10.32
C ASP A 18 -0.14 -12.71 9.95
N THR A 19 -0.29 -11.71 10.83
CA THR A 19 0.28 -10.40 10.62
C THR A 19 1.37 -10.11 11.63
N ARG A 20 2.29 -9.22 11.27
CA ARG A 20 3.37 -8.81 12.16
C ARG A 20 2.89 -8.08 13.42
N TRP A 21 1.87 -7.22 13.27
CA TRP A 21 1.45 -6.27 14.31
C TRP A 21 0.03 -6.47 14.83
N PHE A 22 -0.81 -7.22 14.11
CA PHE A 22 -2.24 -7.32 14.39
C PHE A 22 -2.70 -8.75 14.72
N GLY A 23 -1.74 -9.67 14.95
CA GLY A 23 -2.06 -11.08 15.15
C GLY A 23 -2.64 -11.74 13.91
N THR A 24 -3.45 -12.77 14.09
CA THR A 24 -4.15 -13.44 12.99
C THR A 24 -5.44 -12.68 12.67
N VAL A 25 -5.60 -12.29 11.42
CA VAL A 25 -6.77 -11.55 10.93
C VAL A 25 -7.43 -12.29 9.76
N ASP A 26 -8.73 -12.10 9.61
CA ASP A 26 -9.48 -12.61 8.46
C ASP A 26 -9.45 -11.57 7.35
N ILE A 27 -8.89 -11.94 6.20
CA ILE A 27 -8.77 -11.09 5.02
C ILE A 27 -9.67 -11.61 3.92
N ASP A 28 -10.48 -10.74 3.34
CA ASP A 28 -11.27 -11.03 2.16
C ASP A 28 -10.34 -11.19 0.94
N ASP A 29 -10.58 -12.22 0.13
CA ASP A 29 -9.76 -12.49 -1.06
C ASP A 29 -9.67 -11.29 -2.02
N ASN A 30 -10.70 -10.44 -2.05
CA ASN A 30 -10.71 -9.23 -2.87
C ASN A 30 -9.84 -8.08 -2.31
N LYS A 31 -9.24 -8.27 -1.14
CA LYS A 31 -8.29 -7.34 -0.52
C LYS A 31 -6.83 -7.74 -0.70
N ILE A 32 -6.58 -8.82 -1.42
CA ILE A 32 -5.23 -9.30 -1.72
C ILE A 32 -4.71 -8.59 -2.97
N VAL A 33 -3.56 -7.95 -2.83
CA VAL A 33 -2.84 -7.30 -3.94
C VAL A 33 -1.70 -8.19 -4.39
N THR A 34 -1.63 -8.44 -5.68
CA THR A 34 -0.55 -9.24 -6.29
C THR A 34 0.48 -8.33 -6.94
N PHE A 35 1.74 -8.49 -6.54
CA PHE A 35 2.90 -7.81 -7.10
C PHE A 35 3.68 -8.82 -7.96
N ASP A 36 3.45 -8.86 -9.25
CA ASP A 36 4.08 -9.83 -10.15
C ASP A 36 5.61 -9.72 -10.15
N LEU A 37 6.14 -8.52 -9.96
CA LEU A 37 7.57 -8.24 -9.85
C LEU A 37 8.08 -8.22 -8.39
N GLY A 38 7.19 -8.42 -7.41
CA GLY A 38 7.49 -8.25 -6.01
C GLY A 38 7.70 -6.78 -5.62
N ILE A 39 8.27 -6.57 -4.45
CA ILE A 39 8.66 -5.25 -3.93
C ILE A 39 10.18 -5.18 -3.90
N ILE A 40 10.76 -4.03 -4.18
CA ILE A 40 12.21 -3.83 -4.20
C ILE A 40 12.82 -4.26 -2.86
N GLY A 41 13.73 -5.23 -2.90
CA GLY A 41 14.32 -5.86 -1.73
C GLY A 41 13.57 -7.09 -1.20
N PHE A 42 12.36 -7.37 -1.70
CA PHE A 42 11.49 -8.49 -1.30
C PHE A 42 10.81 -9.10 -2.53
N GLU A 43 11.58 -9.38 -3.57
CA GLU A 43 11.08 -9.78 -4.89
C GLU A 43 10.40 -11.15 -4.89
N ASP A 44 10.69 -12.00 -3.90
CA ASP A 44 10.06 -13.30 -3.73
C ASP A 44 8.67 -13.22 -3.06
N CYS A 45 8.34 -12.10 -2.42
CA CYS A 45 7.03 -11.86 -1.83
C CYS A 45 6.11 -11.22 -2.85
N LYS A 46 5.04 -11.93 -3.24
CA LYS A 46 4.13 -11.53 -4.33
C LYS A 46 2.77 -11.08 -3.87
N LYS A 47 2.31 -11.54 -2.70
CA LYS A 47 0.97 -11.26 -2.20
C LYS A 47 1.02 -10.43 -0.94
N PHE A 48 0.26 -9.35 -0.93
CA PHE A 48 0.17 -8.41 0.18
C PHE A 48 -1.28 -8.00 0.41
N THR A 49 -1.54 -7.47 1.58
CA THR A 49 -2.79 -6.77 1.90
C THR A 49 -2.48 -5.50 2.70
N LEU A 50 -3.32 -4.48 2.55
CA LEU A 50 -3.23 -3.27 3.37
C LEU A 50 -3.99 -3.46 4.67
N VAL A 51 -3.28 -3.27 5.79
CA VAL A 51 -3.85 -3.35 7.14
C VAL A 51 -3.76 -1.96 7.78
N TYR A 52 -4.87 -1.48 8.31
CA TYR A 52 -4.97 -0.18 8.97
C TYR A 52 -6.05 -0.19 10.03
N ASP A 53 -6.01 0.81 10.91
CA ASP A 53 -7.04 0.99 11.94
C ASP A 53 -8.32 1.51 11.31
N VAL A 54 -9.33 0.64 11.20
CA VAL A 54 -10.62 0.95 10.58
C VAL A 54 -11.40 2.03 11.36
N GLU A 55 -11.16 2.14 12.67
CA GLU A 55 -11.79 3.15 13.50
C GLU A 55 -11.34 4.57 13.13
N LYS A 56 -10.12 4.69 12.61
CA LYS A 56 -9.58 5.95 12.08
C LYS A 56 -10.06 6.26 10.66
N GLY A 57 -10.60 5.26 9.94
CA GLY A 57 -11.11 5.40 8.59
C GLY A 57 -10.11 6.09 7.64
N ASP A 58 -10.57 7.09 6.90
CA ASP A 58 -9.74 7.85 5.96
C ASP A 58 -8.69 8.74 6.64
N GLU A 59 -8.79 8.92 7.95
CA GLU A 59 -7.80 9.64 8.76
C GLU A 59 -6.58 8.77 9.14
N ALA A 60 -6.61 7.47 8.83
CA ALA A 60 -5.46 6.60 9.02
C ALA A 60 -4.30 7.07 8.15
N THR A 61 -3.34 7.74 8.79
CA THR A 61 -2.19 8.31 8.07
C THR A 61 -1.18 7.22 7.72
N ILE A 62 -0.90 6.31 8.65
CA ILE A 62 0.04 5.20 8.47
C ILE A 62 -0.75 3.91 8.33
N MET A 63 -0.47 3.17 7.27
CA MET A 63 -0.99 1.83 7.00
C MET A 63 0.17 0.84 6.90
N TRP A 64 -0.15 -0.44 6.93
CA TRP A 64 0.83 -1.52 6.85
C TRP A 64 0.56 -2.37 5.62
N LEU A 65 1.54 -2.46 4.73
CA LEU A 65 1.51 -3.39 3.62
C LEU A 65 2.06 -4.73 4.11
N GLN A 66 1.15 -5.61 4.52
CA GLN A 66 1.45 -6.91 5.11
C GLN A 66 1.64 -7.96 4.03
N SER A 67 2.78 -8.65 4.06
CA SER A 67 3.01 -9.82 3.21
C SER A 67 2.16 -11.02 3.66
N LEU A 68 1.60 -11.74 2.70
CA LEU A 68 0.95 -13.02 2.92
C LEU A 68 1.93 -14.20 2.77
N ASP A 69 3.07 -13.96 2.13
CA ASP A 69 4.13 -14.95 1.92
C ASP A 69 5.08 -15.03 3.12
N GLU A 70 5.28 -13.91 3.82
CA GLU A 70 6.16 -13.79 4.99
C GLU A 70 5.47 -12.97 6.08
N ALA A 71 4.96 -13.63 7.12
CA ALA A 71 4.20 -12.98 8.20
C ALA A 71 4.98 -11.89 8.95
N ALA A 72 6.30 -12.02 9.06
CA ALA A 72 7.15 -11.03 9.71
C ALA A 72 7.39 -9.77 8.87
N LEU A 73 7.00 -9.77 7.60
CA LEU A 73 7.17 -8.65 6.68
C LEU A 73 5.89 -7.81 6.61
N ALA A 74 5.95 -6.63 7.22
CA ALA A 74 4.94 -5.59 7.10
C ALA A 74 5.64 -4.25 6.90
N LEU A 75 5.39 -3.60 5.76
CA LEU A 75 5.99 -2.32 5.41
C LEU A 75 5.06 -1.18 5.81
N PRO A 76 5.52 -0.22 6.63
CA PRO A 76 4.73 0.97 6.90
C PRO A 76 4.67 1.82 5.64
N VAL A 77 3.47 2.23 5.26
CA VAL A 77 3.21 3.03 4.06
C VAL A 77 2.28 4.18 4.36
N MET A 78 2.36 5.22 3.54
CA MET A 78 1.52 6.40 3.63
C MET A 78 1.22 6.92 2.22
N LYS A 79 0.09 7.57 2.06
CA LYS A 79 -0.19 8.31 0.82
C LYS A 79 0.72 9.55 0.77
N PRO A 80 1.55 9.68 -0.27
CA PRO A 80 2.54 10.77 -0.34
C PRO A 80 1.92 12.17 -0.42
N GLU A 81 0.68 12.28 -0.85
CA GLU A 81 -0.07 13.55 -0.90
C GLU A 81 -0.23 14.21 0.46
N TYR A 82 -0.22 13.43 1.55
CA TYR A 82 -0.27 13.97 2.91
C TYR A 82 1.00 14.75 3.27
N ILE A 83 2.11 14.42 2.63
CA ILE A 83 3.42 15.01 2.90
C ILE A 83 3.77 16.07 1.85
N MET A 84 3.53 15.76 0.59
CA MET A 84 3.87 16.62 -0.54
C MET A 84 2.63 16.85 -1.41
N LYS A 85 2.00 17.98 -1.26
CA LYS A 85 0.86 18.37 -2.10
C LYS A 85 1.32 18.49 -3.56
N GLY A 86 0.57 17.84 -4.45
CA GLY A 86 0.91 17.78 -5.86
C GLY A 86 1.99 16.75 -6.20
N TYR A 87 2.18 15.75 -5.33
CA TYR A 87 3.03 14.61 -5.65
C TYR A 87 2.60 13.95 -6.94
N ASP A 88 3.49 13.94 -7.94
CA ASP A 88 3.23 13.43 -9.28
C ASP A 88 4.48 12.71 -9.81
N PRO A 89 4.62 11.41 -9.53
CA PRO A 89 5.81 10.66 -9.93
C PRO A 89 5.82 10.41 -11.43
N VAL A 90 6.94 10.74 -12.07
CA VAL A 90 7.21 10.38 -13.46
C VAL A 90 7.79 8.96 -13.49
N VAL A 91 7.04 8.03 -14.05
CA VAL A 91 7.37 6.59 -14.05
C VAL A 91 7.29 6.00 -15.46
N GLU A 92 7.93 4.86 -15.66
CA GLU A 92 7.91 4.15 -16.96
C GLU A 92 6.53 3.57 -17.26
N ASP A 93 5.97 3.94 -18.41
CA ASP A 93 4.64 3.49 -18.85
C ASP A 93 4.57 1.97 -19.05
N GLU A 94 5.63 1.33 -19.53
CA GLU A 94 5.67 -0.11 -19.74
C GLU A 94 5.42 -0.89 -18.44
N ILE A 95 6.04 -0.44 -17.35
CA ILE A 95 5.87 -1.08 -16.05
C ILE A 95 4.49 -0.75 -15.48
N LEU A 96 4.04 0.49 -15.62
CA LEU A 96 2.72 0.92 -15.16
C LEU A 96 1.59 0.13 -15.86
N ASN A 97 1.74 -0.15 -17.14
CA ASN A 97 0.77 -0.91 -17.94
C ASN A 97 0.66 -2.39 -17.52
N THR A 98 1.61 -2.93 -16.73
CA THR A 98 1.48 -4.27 -16.14
C THR A 98 0.34 -4.37 -15.13
N LEU A 99 -0.18 -3.24 -14.66
CA LEU A 99 -1.28 -3.18 -13.69
C LEU A 99 -2.67 -3.37 -14.32
N GLY A 100 -2.80 -3.28 -15.64
CA GLY A 100 -4.05 -3.46 -16.36
C GLY A 100 -4.02 -2.84 -17.75
N GLU A 101 -5.02 -3.19 -18.58
CA GLU A 101 -5.08 -2.77 -19.98
C GLU A 101 -5.44 -1.29 -20.17
N ASP A 102 -6.29 -0.75 -19.30
CA ASP A 102 -6.79 0.63 -19.39
C ASP A 102 -6.36 1.44 -18.16
N ILE A 103 -5.06 1.70 -18.10
CA ILE A 103 -4.45 2.38 -16.96
C ILE A 103 -4.90 3.84 -16.83
N GLN A 104 -5.29 4.48 -17.92
CA GLN A 104 -5.71 5.88 -17.94
C GLN A 104 -7.03 6.11 -17.18
N SER A 105 -7.93 5.13 -17.21
CA SER A 105 -9.22 5.16 -16.50
C SER A 105 -9.26 4.29 -15.27
N ALA A 106 -8.15 3.67 -14.89
CA ALA A 106 -8.06 2.80 -13.74
C ALA A 106 -8.11 3.56 -12.41
N ASN A 107 -8.64 2.90 -11.39
CA ASN A 107 -8.65 3.42 -10.02
C ASN A 107 -7.31 3.10 -9.34
N LEU A 108 -6.35 4.02 -9.47
CA LEU A 108 -5.01 3.86 -8.93
C LEU A 108 -4.87 4.50 -7.54
N ALA A 109 -4.25 3.76 -6.63
CA ALA A 109 -3.82 4.26 -5.34
C ALA A 109 -2.29 4.29 -5.27
N VAL A 110 -1.73 5.36 -4.71
CA VAL A 110 -0.29 5.56 -4.61
C VAL A 110 0.12 5.60 -3.14
N PHE A 111 1.14 4.82 -2.79
CA PHE A 111 1.72 4.75 -1.46
C PHE A 111 3.23 4.88 -1.53
N CYS A 112 3.83 5.39 -0.47
CA CYS A 112 5.27 5.38 -0.29
C CYS A 112 5.63 4.75 1.05
N THR A 113 6.73 4.01 1.09
CA THR A 113 7.20 3.38 2.33
C THR A 113 7.81 4.39 3.27
N LEU A 114 7.64 4.13 4.57
CA LEU A 114 8.22 4.91 5.65
C LEU A 114 9.40 4.18 6.27
N THR A 115 10.36 4.95 6.78
CA THR A 115 11.33 4.48 7.77
C THR A 115 10.95 5.07 9.12
N VAL A 116 10.67 4.20 10.08
CA VAL A 116 10.24 4.56 11.45
C VAL A 116 11.32 4.10 12.43
N PRO A 117 12.35 4.95 12.72
CA PRO A 117 13.39 4.62 13.67
C PRO A 117 12.92 4.78 15.12
N GLU A 118 13.76 4.36 16.09
CA GLU A 118 13.48 4.58 17.52
C GLU A 118 13.30 6.07 17.82
N ASP A 119 14.18 6.91 17.27
CA ASP A 119 14.02 8.37 17.32
C ASP A 119 13.04 8.81 16.25
N LEU A 120 11.78 9.02 16.62
CA LEU A 120 10.69 9.37 15.71
C LEU A 120 10.91 10.70 14.98
N THR A 121 11.77 11.60 15.53
CA THR A 121 12.13 12.86 14.86
C THR A 121 12.87 12.63 13.55
N LYS A 122 13.40 11.42 13.35
CA LYS A 122 14.14 11.00 12.14
C LYS A 122 13.31 10.18 11.16
N MET A 123 12.00 10.16 11.32
CA MET A 123 11.08 9.51 10.37
C MET A 123 11.23 10.09 8.98
N THR A 124 11.25 9.21 7.99
CA THR A 124 11.34 9.58 6.57
C THR A 124 10.35 8.80 5.72
N ILE A 125 10.02 9.36 4.56
CA ILE A 125 9.23 8.72 3.51
C ILE A 125 10.07 8.59 2.24
N ASN A 126 9.93 7.47 1.53
CA ASN A 126 10.58 7.25 0.26
C ASN A 126 9.72 7.76 -0.90
N LEU A 127 9.89 9.02 -1.29
CA LEU A 127 9.17 9.63 -2.41
C LEU A 127 9.69 9.16 -3.78
N LYS A 128 10.90 8.57 -3.81
CA LYS A 128 11.57 8.17 -5.05
C LYS A 128 11.07 6.83 -5.60
N ALA A 129 10.49 5.98 -4.77
CA ALA A 129 10.06 4.64 -5.15
C ALA A 129 8.60 4.38 -4.75
N PRO A 130 7.62 5.02 -5.43
CA PRO A 130 6.21 4.84 -5.11
C PRO A 130 5.73 3.42 -5.40
N ILE A 131 4.78 2.97 -4.58
CA ILE A 131 4.01 1.75 -4.78
C ILE A 131 2.67 2.16 -5.36
N ILE A 132 2.33 1.65 -6.53
CA ILE A 132 1.08 1.94 -7.23
C ILE A 132 0.23 0.68 -7.26
N ILE A 133 -1.00 0.79 -6.80
CA ILE A 133 -1.97 -0.31 -6.76
C ILE A 133 -3.16 0.06 -7.64
N ASN A 134 -3.51 -0.83 -8.57
CA ASN A 134 -4.74 -0.73 -9.32
C ASN A 134 -5.85 -1.45 -8.55
N ALA A 135 -6.80 -0.71 -7.99
CA ALA A 135 -7.90 -1.25 -7.19
C ALA A 135 -8.90 -2.05 -8.03
N ASP A 136 -8.92 -1.88 -9.34
CA ASP A 136 -9.81 -2.63 -10.24
C ASP A 136 -9.29 -4.04 -10.52
N THR A 137 -7.99 -4.19 -10.68
CA THR A 137 -7.33 -5.49 -10.96
C THR A 137 -6.68 -6.13 -9.74
N MET A 138 -6.55 -5.38 -8.65
CA MET A 138 -5.80 -5.77 -7.45
C MET A 138 -4.37 -6.20 -7.74
N LYS A 139 -3.74 -5.50 -8.67
CA LYS A 139 -2.32 -5.61 -8.98
C LYS A 139 -1.57 -4.38 -8.49
N GLY A 140 -0.36 -4.62 -8.00
CA GLY A 140 0.53 -3.57 -7.53
C GLY A 140 1.92 -3.67 -8.14
N VAL A 141 2.62 -2.55 -8.16
CA VAL A 141 4.02 -2.46 -8.60
C VAL A 141 4.73 -1.36 -7.82
N GLN A 142 6.00 -1.57 -7.52
CA GLN A 142 6.88 -0.51 -7.05
C GLN A 142 7.75 -0.03 -8.20
N LEU A 143 7.81 1.28 -8.39
CA LEU A 143 8.51 1.95 -9.48
C LEU A 143 9.55 2.91 -8.92
N ILE A 144 10.54 3.24 -9.74
CA ILE A 144 11.46 4.33 -9.45
C ILE A 144 11.01 5.55 -10.24
N ALA A 145 10.70 6.64 -9.55
CA ALA A 145 10.31 7.89 -10.18
C ALA A 145 11.55 8.62 -10.76
N ASP A 146 11.40 9.20 -11.95
CA ASP A 146 12.47 9.95 -12.61
C ASP A 146 12.67 11.36 -12.03
N ASN A 147 11.71 11.84 -11.24
CA ASN A 147 11.79 13.16 -10.60
C ASN A 147 13.06 13.30 -9.77
N GLU A 148 13.94 14.22 -10.13
CA GLU A 148 15.24 14.43 -9.46
C GLU A 148 15.09 14.97 -8.03
N ASP A 149 14.02 15.73 -7.76
CA ASP A 149 13.72 16.34 -6.48
C ASP A 149 13.03 15.38 -5.48
N TYR A 150 12.66 14.18 -5.92
CA TYR A 150 12.06 13.19 -5.01
C TYR A 150 13.12 12.40 -4.26
N ALA A 151 13.19 12.59 -2.94
CA ALA A 151 14.17 11.96 -2.09
C ALA A 151 13.74 10.55 -1.63
N VAL A 152 14.72 9.66 -1.48
CA VAL A 152 14.54 8.34 -0.87
C VAL A 152 14.24 8.46 0.63
N ARG A 153 14.78 9.49 1.29
CA ARG A 153 14.61 9.76 2.74
C ARG A 153 14.16 11.19 2.98
N TYR A 154 12.93 11.46 2.62
CA TYR A 154 12.33 12.78 2.83
C TYR A 154 11.82 12.90 4.29
N PRO A 155 12.30 13.87 5.09
CA PRO A 155 11.90 14.03 6.49
C PRO A 155 10.43 14.39 6.61
N ILE A 156 9.71 13.75 7.53
CA ILE A 156 8.25 13.93 7.67
C ILE A 156 7.78 14.28 9.09
N TYR A 157 8.66 14.19 10.09
CA TYR A 157 8.25 14.37 11.48
C TYR A 157 7.56 15.73 11.75
N ASP A 158 8.17 16.82 11.31
CA ASP A 158 7.63 18.17 11.51
C ASP A 158 6.30 18.36 10.79
N ILE A 159 6.19 17.85 9.55
CA ILE A 159 4.96 17.93 8.76
C ILE A 159 3.80 17.20 9.44
N LEU A 160 4.07 16.01 10.00
CA LEU A 160 3.05 15.23 10.71
C LEU A 160 2.61 15.91 12.01
N ASN A 161 3.53 16.56 12.71
CA ASN A 161 3.21 17.28 13.95
C ASN A 161 2.42 18.56 13.72
N GLU A 162 2.72 19.30 12.68
CA GLU A 162 1.96 20.49 12.29
C GLU A 162 0.49 20.15 12.02
N ARG A 163 0.23 19.02 11.37
CA ARG A 163 -1.13 18.54 11.08
C ARG A 163 -1.90 18.03 12.29
N LYS A 164 -1.21 17.56 13.33
CA LYS A 164 -1.86 17.14 14.59
C LYS A 164 -2.33 18.33 15.44
N GLY A 165 -1.82 19.52 15.17
CA GLY A 165 -2.18 20.76 15.86
C GLY A 165 -3.34 21.53 15.23
N GLU A 166 -3.83 21.09 14.06
CA GLU A 166 -5.03 21.59 13.39
C GLU A 166 -6.27 20.75 13.78
#